data_e72f38401188d7557aac6dae9f3ff8c3
#
_entry.id   e72f38401188d7557aac6dae9f3ff8c3
#
_cell.length_a   1.000
_cell.length_b   1.000
_cell.length_c   1.000
_cell.angle_alpha   90.00
_cell.angle_beta   90.00
_cell.angle_gamma   90.00
#
_symmetry.space_group_name_H-M   'P 1'
#
loop_
_entity.id
_entity.type
_entity.pdbx_description
1 polymer ?
#
loop_
_entity_poly.entity_id
_entity_poly.type
_entity_poly.pdbx_seq_one_letter_code
_entity_poly.pdbx_strand_id
1 'polypeptide(L)'
;MKLKRNLVKICSLALGLAIGTILIAKVCFELSYDNFYSDKERVYSIMTGAVRHGEENLSGDRVSGAVAPGFKEFVPGVESATRVTPVFENNSYYTQDKNKLEAELVVADTCFFDIF
;
A
#
# COMPACT_ATOMS: atom_id res chain seq x y z
N MET A 1 12.15 -31.35 -41.79
CA MET A 1 10.82 -31.09 -41.16
C MET A 1 10.83 -31.31 -39.63
N LYS A 2 11.47 -32.30 -39.08
CA LYS A 2 11.57 -32.60 -37.62
C LYS A 2 12.27 -31.48 -36.82
N LEU A 3 13.33 -30.86 -37.34
CA LEU A 3 14.12 -29.84 -36.66
C LEU A 3 13.31 -28.58 -36.38
N LYS A 4 12.55 -28.07 -37.37
CA LYS A 4 11.70 -26.88 -37.20
C LYS A 4 10.63 -27.11 -36.16
N ARG A 5 10.02 -28.29 -36.13
CA ARG A 5 8.98 -28.67 -35.15
C ARG A 5 9.53 -28.74 -33.73
N ASN A 6 10.74 -29.24 -33.56
CA ASN A 6 11.40 -29.29 -32.24
C ASN A 6 11.80 -27.89 -31.77
N LEU A 7 12.28 -27.04 -32.69
CA LEU A 7 12.62 -25.65 -32.37
C LEU A 7 11.41 -24.88 -31.85
N VAL A 8 10.25 -25.02 -32.51
CA VAL A 8 9.01 -24.36 -32.07
C VAL A 8 8.63 -24.82 -30.65
N LYS A 9 8.72 -26.12 -30.37
CA LYS A 9 8.42 -26.65 -29.02
C LYS A 9 9.37 -26.12 -27.96
N ILE A 10 10.66 -26.03 -28.25
CA ILE A 10 11.68 -25.48 -27.33
C ILE A 10 11.41 -24.01 -27.08
N CYS A 11 11.15 -23.23 -28.12
CA CYS A 11 10.84 -21.81 -27.98
C CYS A 11 9.54 -21.57 -27.18
N SER A 12 8.50 -22.36 -27.42
CA SER A 12 7.24 -22.24 -26.67
C SER A 12 7.42 -22.60 -25.20
N LEU A 13 8.20 -23.64 -24.90
CA LEU A 13 8.49 -24.03 -23.53
C LEU A 13 9.34 -22.97 -22.82
N ALA A 14 10.37 -22.47 -23.48
CA ALA A 14 11.24 -21.42 -22.94
C ALA A 14 10.46 -20.14 -22.66
N LEU A 15 9.56 -19.74 -23.56
CA LEU A 15 8.72 -18.57 -23.36
C LEU A 15 7.75 -18.76 -22.18
N GLY A 16 7.12 -19.93 -22.07
CA GLY A 16 6.24 -20.26 -20.96
C GLY A 16 6.97 -20.24 -19.59
N LEU A 17 8.15 -20.83 -19.54
CA LEU A 17 9.00 -20.79 -18.32
C LEU A 17 9.44 -19.37 -17.98
N ALA A 18 9.82 -18.57 -18.96
CA ALA A 18 10.22 -17.18 -18.74
C ALA A 18 9.07 -16.34 -18.14
N ILE A 19 7.88 -16.43 -18.72
CA ILE A 19 6.70 -15.74 -18.21
C ILE A 19 6.35 -16.27 -16.81
N GLY A 20 6.37 -17.57 -16.59
CA GLY A 20 6.09 -18.17 -15.29
C GLY A 20 7.04 -17.70 -14.20
N THR A 21 8.34 -17.64 -14.48
CA THR A 21 9.34 -17.12 -13.53
C THR A 21 9.16 -15.64 -13.20
N ILE A 22 8.83 -14.84 -14.19
CA ILE A 22 8.57 -13.40 -13.97
C ILE A 22 7.31 -13.20 -13.09
N LEU A 23 6.26 -13.96 -13.33
CA LEU A 23 5.03 -13.90 -12.52
C LEU A 23 5.30 -14.34 -11.08
N ILE A 24 6.03 -15.43 -10.88
CA ILE A 24 6.40 -15.90 -9.54
C ILE A 24 7.25 -14.84 -8.82
N ALA A 25 8.25 -14.28 -9.49
CA ALA A 25 9.09 -13.23 -8.92
C ALA A 25 8.26 -11.99 -8.52
N LYS A 26 7.30 -11.60 -9.35
CA LYS A 26 6.38 -10.50 -9.04
C LYS A 26 5.53 -10.80 -7.81
N VAL A 27 4.93 -11.99 -7.74
CA VAL A 27 4.13 -12.41 -6.58
C VAL A 27 4.97 -12.45 -5.32
N CYS A 28 6.19 -13.01 -5.37
CA CYS A 28 7.09 -13.00 -4.23
C CYS A 28 7.47 -11.59 -3.77
N PHE A 29 7.68 -10.67 -4.72
CA PHE A 29 7.95 -9.27 -4.42
C PHE A 29 6.75 -8.60 -3.75
N GLU A 30 5.55 -8.76 -4.29
CA GLU A 30 4.31 -8.22 -3.70
C GLU A 30 4.05 -8.77 -2.29
N LEU A 31 4.27 -10.07 -2.07
CA LEU A 31 4.10 -10.70 -0.75
C LEU A 31 5.21 -10.29 0.25
N SER A 32 6.34 -9.80 -0.22
CA SER A 32 7.42 -9.29 0.63
C SER A 32 7.26 -7.81 0.99
N TYR A 33 6.27 -7.14 0.42
CA TYR A 33 5.96 -5.75 0.74
C TYR A 33 5.62 -5.62 2.23
N ASP A 34 5.99 -4.54 2.85
CA ASP A 34 5.76 -4.24 4.26
C ASP A 34 6.37 -5.23 5.27
N ASN A 35 7.23 -6.15 4.83
CA ASN A 35 7.90 -7.08 5.74
C ASN A 35 9.01 -6.44 6.59
N PHE A 36 9.36 -5.21 6.33
CA PHE A 36 10.38 -4.49 7.09
C PHE A 36 9.85 -3.90 8.41
N TYR A 37 8.54 -3.83 8.59
CA TYR A 37 7.95 -3.41 9.87
C TYR A 37 7.96 -4.56 10.86
N SER A 38 8.53 -4.31 12.05
CA SER A 38 8.68 -5.35 13.08
C SER A 38 7.34 -5.85 13.63
N ASP A 39 6.35 -4.99 13.73
CA ASP A 39 5.07 -5.25 14.39
C ASP A 39 3.87 -5.13 13.44
N LYS A 40 4.07 -5.42 12.15
CA LYS A 40 3.03 -5.29 11.12
C LYS A 40 1.72 -6.00 11.43
N GLU A 41 1.77 -7.11 12.19
CA GLU A 41 0.58 -7.87 12.59
C GLU A 41 -0.29 -7.13 13.62
N ARG A 42 0.25 -6.09 14.23
CA ARG A 42 -0.43 -5.24 15.21
C ARG A 42 -0.88 -3.89 14.64
N VAL A 43 -0.55 -3.63 13.38
CA VAL A 43 -0.92 -2.39 12.69
C VAL A 43 -2.23 -2.61 11.92
N TYR A 44 -3.22 -1.79 12.22
CA TYR A 44 -4.56 -1.85 11.63
C TYR A 44 -4.91 -0.54 10.96
N SER A 45 -5.46 -0.62 9.76
CA SER A 45 -6.07 0.52 9.08
C SER A 45 -7.55 0.60 9.41
N ILE A 46 -8.01 1.79 9.82
CA ILE A 46 -9.41 2.03 10.13
C ILE A 46 -10.10 2.59 8.91
N MET A 47 -11.18 1.95 8.51
CA MET A 47 -12.01 2.37 7.38
C MET A 47 -13.41 2.77 7.88
N THR A 48 -14.05 3.66 7.14
CA THR A 48 -15.44 4.05 7.41
C THR A 48 -16.38 3.23 6.54
N GLY A 49 -17.35 2.58 7.16
CA GLY A 49 -18.48 1.95 6.47
C GLY A 49 -19.77 2.70 6.79
N ALA A 50 -20.53 3.08 5.79
CA ALA A 50 -21.89 3.64 5.98
C ALA A 50 -22.92 2.59 5.62
N VAL A 51 -23.77 2.23 6.58
CA VAL A 51 -24.88 1.29 6.39
C VAL A 51 -26.16 2.10 6.26
N ARG A 52 -26.87 1.97 5.15
CA ARG A 52 -28.17 2.57 4.92
C ARG A 52 -29.19 1.49 4.58
N HIS A 53 -30.27 1.43 5.35
CA HIS A 53 -31.33 0.42 5.19
C HIS A 53 -30.87 -1.05 5.28
N GLY A 54 -29.78 -1.33 6.01
CA GLY A 54 -29.25 -2.69 6.17
C GLY A 54 -28.33 -3.17 5.05
N GLU A 55 -28.06 -2.33 4.07
CA GLU A 55 -27.07 -2.58 3.02
C GLU A 55 -25.83 -1.69 3.23
N GLU A 56 -24.65 -2.30 3.12
CA GLU A 56 -23.38 -1.56 3.11
C GLU A 56 -23.24 -0.81 1.79
N ASN A 57 -23.56 0.49 1.83
CA ASN A 57 -23.60 1.30 0.61
C ASN A 57 -22.32 2.12 0.34
N LEU A 58 -21.47 2.32 1.35
CA LEU A 58 -20.25 3.12 1.23
C LEU A 58 -19.20 2.57 2.17
N SER A 59 -18.12 2.08 1.60
CA SER A 59 -16.88 1.76 2.29
C SER A 59 -15.80 2.72 1.77
N GLY A 60 -15.13 3.41 2.67
CA GLY A 60 -14.11 4.39 2.32
C GLY A 60 -12.90 4.31 3.24
N ASP A 61 -11.75 4.62 2.69
CA ASP A 61 -10.46 4.72 3.38
C ASP A 61 -10.31 6.02 4.21
N ARG A 62 -11.30 6.91 4.10
CA ARG A 62 -11.30 8.21 4.79
C ARG A 62 -12.15 8.16 6.03
N VAL A 63 -11.54 8.52 7.15
CA VAL A 63 -12.18 8.63 8.45
C VAL A 63 -12.06 10.06 8.96
N SER A 64 -12.97 10.44 9.88
CA SER A 64 -12.88 11.75 10.56
C SER A 64 -11.55 11.87 11.31
N GLY A 65 -10.95 13.05 11.29
CA GLY A 65 -9.71 13.33 12.01
C GLY A 65 -9.77 13.10 13.53
N ALA A 66 -10.96 13.06 14.12
CA ALA A 66 -11.15 12.78 15.54
C ALA A 66 -11.09 11.29 15.89
N VAL A 67 -11.13 10.39 14.90
CA VAL A 67 -11.19 8.94 15.13
C VAL A 67 -9.89 8.43 15.78
N ALA A 68 -8.73 8.81 15.27
CA ALA A 68 -7.45 8.34 15.80
C ALA A 68 -7.24 8.71 17.28
N PRO A 69 -7.36 9.98 17.71
CA PRO A 69 -7.27 10.31 19.13
C PRO A 69 -8.37 9.63 19.96
N GLY A 70 -9.60 9.54 19.44
CA GLY A 70 -10.69 8.83 20.13
C GLY A 70 -10.40 7.35 20.34
N PHE A 71 -9.81 6.66 19.37
CA PHE A 71 -9.41 5.26 19.53
C PHE A 71 -8.36 5.09 20.63
N LYS A 72 -7.35 5.96 20.68
CA LYS A 72 -6.32 5.91 21.71
C LYS A 72 -6.89 6.16 23.10
N GLU A 73 -7.88 7.02 23.23
CA GLU A 73 -8.48 7.41 24.53
C GLU A 73 -9.51 6.39 25.03
N PHE A 74 -10.36 5.87 24.14
CA PHE A 74 -11.54 5.12 24.53
C PHE A 74 -11.47 3.61 24.26
N VAL A 75 -10.51 3.15 23.44
CA VAL A 75 -10.41 1.72 23.09
C VAL A 75 -9.25 1.07 23.82
N PRO A 76 -9.52 0.13 24.74
CA PRO A 76 -8.47 -0.60 25.44
C PRO A 76 -7.60 -1.41 24.47
N GLY A 77 -6.29 -1.40 24.69
CA GLY A 77 -5.34 -2.15 23.89
C GLY A 77 -4.78 -1.38 22.67
N VAL A 78 -5.24 -0.16 22.40
CA VAL A 78 -4.64 0.73 21.42
C VAL A 78 -3.47 1.46 22.04
N GLU A 79 -2.26 1.11 21.64
CA GLU A 79 -1.02 1.72 22.14
C GLU A 79 -0.73 3.07 21.48
N SER A 80 -0.91 3.15 20.16
CA SER A 80 -0.71 4.35 19.38
C SER A 80 -1.70 4.41 18.22
N ALA A 81 -2.05 5.62 17.81
CA ALA A 81 -2.90 5.87 16.65
C ALA A 81 -2.40 7.10 15.90
N THR A 82 -2.27 7.00 14.60
CA THR A 82 -1.81 8.09 13.74
C THR A 82 -2.80 8.35 12.61
N ARG A 83 -2.82 9.58 12.15
CA ARG A 83 -3.57 9.99 10.97
C ARG A 83 -2.60 10.25 9.86
N VAL A 84 -2.95 9.84 8.67
CA VAL A 84 -2.20 10.10 7.45
C VAL A 84 -3.14 10.72 6.44
N THR A 85 -2.82 11.91 5.99
CA THR A 85 -3.65 12.64 5.03
C THR A 85 -2.79 13.06 3.84
N PRO A 86 -3.12 12.64 2.62
CA PRO A 86 -2.45 13.14 1.44
C PRO A 86 -2.77 14.64 1.26
N VAL A 87 -1.81 15.41 0.84
CA VAL A 87 -2.03 16.80 0.46
C VAL A 87 -2.74 16.83 -0.90
N PHE A 88 -3.87 17.51 -0.97
CA PHE A 88 -4.83 17.44 -2.08
C PHE A 88 -4.36 18.02 -3.42
N GLU A 89 -3.20 18.63 -3.52
CA GLU A 89 -2.64 19.08 -4.78
C GLU A 89 -1.43 18.23 -5.13
N ASN A 90 -1.55 17.55 -6.23
CA ASN A 90 -0.75 16.40 -6.64
C ASN A 90 0.76 16.65 -6.78
N ASN A 91 1.27 17.87 -6.64
CA ASN A 91 2.69 18.09 -6.85
C ASN A 91 3.14 19.28 -6.02
N SER A 92 3.78 19.01 -4.90
CA SER A 92 4.48 20.04 -4.16
C SER A 92 5.92 20.10 -4.63
N TYR A 93 6.32 21.26 -5.11
CA TYR A 93 7.66 21.48 -5.62
C TYR A 93 8.53 22.10 -4.54
N TYR A 94 9.59 21.41 -4.18
CA TYR A 94 10.67 21.99 -3.38
C TYR A 94 11.71 22.57 -4.33
N THR A 95 12.00 23.85 -4.15
CA THR A 95 13.08 24.49 -4.87
C THR A 95 14.19 24.81 -3.88
N GLN A 96 15.23 24.02 -3.88
CA GLN A 96 16.49 24.36 -3.27
C GLN A 96 17.50 24.55 -4.40
N ASP A 97 18.15 25.72 -4.44
CA ASP A 97 19.17 26.06 -5.44
C ASP A 97 18.75 25.88 -6.91
N LYS A 98 17.55 26.33 -7.27
CA LYS A 98 16.96 26.23 -8.61
C LYS A 98 16.60 24.81 -9.12
N ASN A 99 16.79 23.79 -8.33
CA ASN A 99 16.32 22.44 -8.66
C ASN A 99 14.87 22.29 -8.19
N LYS A 100 13.98 21.95 -9.14
CA LYS A 100 12.60 21.58 -8.81
C LYS A 100 12.56 20.08 -8.55
N LEU A 101 12.18 19.70 -7.34
CA LEU A 101 11.87 18.31 -7.00
C LEU A 101 10.36 18.17 -6.93
N GLU A 102 9.85 17.25 -7.70
CA GLU A 102 8.46 16.83 -7.61
C GLU A 102 8.35 15.76 -6.53
N ALA A 103 7.55 16.01 -5.50
CA ALA A 103 7.39 15.10 -4.39
C ALA A 103 5.91 15.01 -3.98
N GLU A 104 5.47 13.81 -3.72
CA GLU A 104 4.17 13.57 -3.11
C GLU A 104 4.29 13.83 -1.60
N LEU A 105 3.46 14.76 -1.10
CA LEU A 105 3.47 15.13 0.30
C LEU A 105 2.31 14.49 1.05
N VAL A 106 2.63 14.00 2.22
CA VAL A 106 1.67 13.43 3.15
C VAL A 106 1.82 14.13 4.50
N VAL A 107 0.71 14.49 5.11
CA VAL A 107 0.70 15.04 6.47
C VAL A 107 0.34 13.90 7.42
N ALA A 108 1.17 13.70 8.44
CA ALA A 108 0.94 12.69 9.46
C ALA A 108 1.16 13.28 10.85
N ASP A 109 0.60 12.63 11.87
CA ASP A 109 0.86 12.97 13.26
C ASP A 109 2.31 12.60 13.66
N THR A 110 2.83 13.20 14.71
CA THR A 110 4.21 12.97 15.20
C THR A 110 4.46 11.52 15.58
N CYS A 111 3.45 10.79 16.03
CA CYS A 111 3.54 9.36 16.39
C CYS A 111 3.57 8.42 15.18
N PHE A 112 3.57 8.95 13.96
CA PHE A 112 3.68 8.14 12.75
C PHE A 112 4.95 7.27 12.76
N PHE A 113 6.09 7.86 13.09
CA PHE A 113 7.35 7.13 13.12
C PHE A 113 7.51 6.19 14.33
N ASP A 114 6.62 6.27 15.31
CA ASP A 114 6.58 5.30 16.42
C ASP A 114 5.82 4.03 16.03
N ILE A 115 4.97 4.12 14.99
CA ILE A 115 4.16 3.00 14.47
C ILE A 115 4.87 2.33 13.28
N PHE A 116 5.51 3.12 12.43
CA PHE A 116 6.16 2.71 11.20
C PHE A 116 7.67 2.98 11.26
#